data_43b4ffca02a56d73f8b4f9d116f77b78
#
_entry.id   43b4ffca02a56d73f8b4f9d116f77b78
#
_cell.length_a   1.000
_cell.length_b   1.000
_cell.length_c   1.000
_cell.angle_alpha   90.00
_cell.angle_beta   90.00
_cell.angle_gamma   90.00
#
_symmetry.space_group_name_H-M   'P 1'
#
loop_
_entity.id
_entity.type
_entity.pdbx_description
1 polymer ?
#
loop_
_entity_poly.entity_id
_entity_poly.type
_entity_poly.pdbx_seq_one_letter_code
_entity_poly.pdbx_strand_id
1 'polypeptide(L)'
;MSTIYLSFAGMIGSVKAENEINVTRNFLPFLEEPQNTDYSFEYISCEKLGNLQGKLLYAGKEYDVIQKENGDIIRVFKDHQEDDCVYGYSKLVPFENTVKIFYLKGNEQHFDDTNNSFFHSSWEQVMLWNKRMILHAALIDTVYGGILFSGKSGVGKTTQAELWM
;
A
#
# COMPACT_ATOMS: atom_id res chain seq x y z
N MET A 1 16.38 -2.95 -12.16
CA MET A 1 14.97 -2.65 -11.85
C MET A 1 14.26 -3.97 -11.68
N SER A 2 13.73 -4.22 -10.51
CA SER A 2 12.95 -5.42 -10.20
C SER A 2 11.46 -5.14 -10.43
N THR A 3 10.71 -6.14 -10.88
CA THR A 3 9.26 -6.04 -11.03
C THR A 3 8.63 -7.33 -10.55
N ILE A 4 7.69 -7.22 -9.63
CA ILE A 4 6.83 -8.34 -9.22
C ILE A 4 5.39 -8.05 -9.66
N TYR A 5 4.63 -9.11 -9.92
CA TYR A 5 3.23 -9.03 -10.33
C TYR A 5 2.36 -9.70 -9.28
N LEU A 6 1.26 -9.07 -8.93
CA LEU A 6 0.38 -9.50 -7.85
C LEU A 6 -1.08 -9.42 -8.30
N SER A 7 -1.86 -10.43 -7.94
CA SER A 7 -3.30 -10.48 -8.22
C SER A 7 -4.11 -10.25 -6.94
N PHE A 8 -4.90 -9.18 -6.92
CA PHE A 8 -5.81 -8.87 -5.80
C PHE A 8 -7.17 -8.40 -6.31
N ALA A 9 -8.22 -8.91 -5.71
CA ALA A 9 -9.60 -8.50 -6.01
C ALA A 9 -9.96 -8.55 -7.50
N GLY A 10 -9.41 -9.53 -8.23
CA GLY A 10 -9.62 -9.69 -9.67
C GLY A 10 -8.92 -8.64 -10.53
N MET A 11 -7.86 -8.02 -10.02
CA MET A 11 -6.99 -7.09 -10.76
C MET A 11 -5.55 -7.55 -10.67
N ILE A 12 -4.80 -7.30 -11.73
CA ILE A 12 -3.37 -7.53 -11.78
C ILE A 12 -2.63 -6.21 -11.55
N GLY A 13 -1.74 -6.22 -10.56
CA GLY A 13 -0.86 -5.10 -10.27
C GLY A 13 0.61 -5.42 -10.49
N SER A 14 1.41 -4.41 -10.74
CA SER A 14 2.87 -4.53 -10.72
C SER A 14 3.48 -3.64 -9.64
N VAL A 15 4.54 -4.14 -9.01
CA VAL A 15 5.39 -3.36 -8.11
C VAL A 15 6.77 -3.29 -8.74
N LYS A 16 7.21 -2.07 -9.04
CA LYS A 16 8.49 -1.79 -9.71
C LYS A 16 9.40 -1.03 -8.75
N ALA A 17 10.63 -1.51 -8.56
CA ALA A 17 11.64 -0.88 -7.73
C ALA A 17 13.04 -0.99 -8.36
N GLU A 18 13.96 -0.11 -7.96
CA GLU A 18 15.36 -0.19 -8.37
C GLU A 18 16.03 -1.44 -7.78
N ASN A 19 15.75 -1.71 -6.50
CA ASN A 19 16.24 -2.87 -5.77
C ASN A 19 15.27 -4.04 -5.85
N GLU A 20 15.73 -5.22 -5.51
CA GLU A 20 14.90 -6.41 -5.36
C GLU A 20 13.99 -6.24 -4.14
N ILE A 21 12.70 -6.58 -4.32
CA ILE A 21 11.72 -6.59 -3.23
C ILE A 21 11.55 -8.03 -2.75
N ASN A 22 11.78 -8.25 -1.47
CA ASN A 22 11.60 -9.54 -0.83
C ASN A 22 10.11 -9.89 -0.74
N VAL A 23 9.68 -10.98 -1.37
CA VAL A 23 8.29 -11.41 -1.30
C VAL A 23 8.06 -12.19 -0.01
N THR A 24 7.34 -11.59 0.93
CA THR A 24 7.01 -12.24 2.19
C THR A 24 5.99 -13.37 1.99
N ARG A 25 5.97 -14.33 2.91
CA ARG A 25 5.11 -15.52 2.85
C ARG A 25 3.63 -15.20 2.60
N ASN A 26 3.15 -14.09 3.16
CA ASN A 26 1.75 -13.67 3.04
C ASN A 26 1.37 -13.27 1.61
N PHE A 27 2.34 -12.88 0.78
CA PHE A 27 2.12 -12.44 -0.60
C PHE A 27 2.35 -13.54 -1.63
N LEU A 28 2.99 -14.65 -1.26
CA LEU A 28 3.25 -15.77 -2.19
C LEU A 28 2.00 -16.26 -2.94
N PRO A 29 0.81 -16.39 -2.29
CA PRO A 29 -0.40 -16.86 -2.99
C PRO A 29 -0.95 -15.87 -4.03
N PHE A 30 -0.46 -14.64 -4.04
CA PHE A 30 -0.92 -13.56 -4.92
C PHE A 30 0.06 -13.27 -6.06
N LEU A 31 1.21 -13.95 -6.09
CA LEU A 31 2.19 -13.78 -7.18
C LEU A 31 1.62 -14.25 -8.50
N GLU A 32 1.94 -13.49 -9.54
CA GLU A 32 1.55 -13.76 -10.93
C GLU A 32 2.76 -13.74 -11.85
N GLU A 33 2.64 -14.41 -12.99
CA GLU A 33 3.60 -14.28 -14.08
C GLU A 33 3.50 -12.89 -14.74
N PRO A 34 4.56 -12.42 -15.40
CA PRO A 34 4.56 -11.14 -16.10
C PRO A 34 3.43 -11.01 -17.11
N GLN A 35 2.60 -9.99 -16.98
CA GLN A 35 1.46 -9.75 -17.84
C GLN A 35 1.02 -8.27 -17.83
N ASN A 36 -0.03 -7.94 -18.60
CA ASN A 36 -0.61 -6.61 -18.56
C ASN A 36 -1.22 -6.33 -17.17
N THR A 37 -1.05 -5.11 -16.69
CA THR A 37 -1.47 -4.71 -15.36
C THR A 37 -2.58 -3.69 -15.38
N ASP A 38 -3.50 -3.79 -14.43
CA ASP A 38 -4.59 -2.85 -14.22
C ASP A 38 -4.11 -1.61 -13.44
N TYR A 39 -3.05 -1.77 -12.63
CA TYR A 39 -2.44 -0.70 -11.84
C TYR A 39 -0.96 -1.00 -11.57
N SER A 40 -0.21 0.02 -11.14
CA SER A 40 1.19 -0.16 -10.77
C SER A 40 1.60 0.67 -9.54
N PHE A 41 2.63 0.18 -8.86
CA PHE A 41 3.37 0.90 -7.83
C PHE A 41 4.81 1.08 -8.30
N GLU A 42 5.31 2.30 -8.30
CA GLU A 42 6.66 2.63 -8.73
C GLU A 42 7.43 3.26 -7.58
N TYR A 43 8.47 2.58 -7.11
CA TYR A 43 9.35 3.01 -6.04
C TYR A 43 10.54 3.72 -6.65
N ILE A 44 10.68 5.00 -6.34
CA ILE A 44 11.64 5.93 -6.94
C ILE A 44 12.53 6.50 -5.85
N SER A 45 13.79 6.09 -5.86
CA SER A 45 14.84 6.64 -5.00
C SER A 45 15.22 8.04 -5.45
N CYS A 46 15.41 8.98 -4.53
CA CYS A 46 15.79 10.34 -4.84
C CYS A 46 16.74 10.95 -3.80
N GLU A 47 17.59 11.87 -4.23
CA GLU A 47 18.52 12.61 -3.36
C GLU A 47 17.79 13.62 -2.47
N LYS A 48 16.64 14.15 -2.94
CA LYS A 48 15.83 15.13 -2.25
C LYS A 48 14.36 14.90 -2.53
N LEU A 49 13.53 15.01 -1.52
CA LEU A 49 12.09 15.10 -1.71
C LEU A 49 11.75 16.48 -2.27
N GLY A 50 10.76 16.52 -3.16
CA GLY A 50 10.23 17.79 -3.68
C GLY A 50 9.54 18.62 -2.59
N ASN A 51 8.96 19.76 -2.97
CA ASN A 51 8.18 20.58 -2.05
C ASN A 51 6.96 19.78 -1.56
N LEU A 52 6.86 19.51 -0.25
CA LEU A 52 5.77 18.76 0.40
C LEU A 52 4.73 19.70 1.06
N GLN A 53 4.87 21.02 0.95
CA GLN A 53 3.93 21.97 1.53
C GLN A 53 2.54 21.86 0.90
N GLY A 54 1.52 22.14 1.69
CA GLY A 54 0.12 22.11 1.28
C GLY A 54 -0.81 22.19 2.47
N LYS A 55 -2.11 22.01 2.22
CA LYS A 55 -3.13 21.92 3.27
C LYS A 55 -3.09 20.56 3.92
N LEU A 56 -2.83 20.51 5.22
CA LEU A 56 -2.90 19.29 6.01
C LEU A 56 -4.36 18.81 6.08
N LEU A 57 -4.63 17.60 5.59
CA LEU A 57 -5.95 16.95 5.65
C LEU A 57 -6.03 15.95 6.81
N TYR A 58 -4.94 15.29 7.12
CA TYR A 58 -4.84 14.31 8.21
C TYR A 58 -3.42 14.32 8.78
N ALA A 59 -3.30 14.34 10.10
CA ALA A 59 -2.06 14.16 10.83
C ALA A 59 -2.09 12.82 11.55
N GLY A 60 -1.31 11.87 11.08
CA GLY A 60 -1.17 10.54 11.66
C GLY A 60 0.14 10.35 12.37
N LYS A 61 0.26 9.22 13.03
CA LYS A 61 1.51 8.82 13.70
C LYS A 61 2.59 8.44 12.67
N GLU A 62 2.23 7.69 11.65
CA GLU A 62 3.18 7.13 10.68
C GLU A 62 3.22 7.90 9.36
N TYR A 63 2.18 8.65 9.07
CA TYR A 63 2.10 9.50 7.88
C TYR A 63 1.13 10.66 8.05
N ASP A 64 1.37 11.72 7.29
CA ASP A 64 0.43 12.81 7.08
C ASP A 64 -0.20 12.73 5.69
N VAL A 65 -1.41 13.25 5.53
CA VAL A 65 -2.05 13.43 4.22
C VAL A 65 -2.14 14.92 3.93
N ILE A 66 -1.58 15.34 2.81
CA ILE A 66 -1.46 16.74 2.42
C ILE A 66 -2.10 16.94 1.05
N GLN A 67 -2.94 17.96 0.92
CA GLN A 67 -3.44 18.44 -0.36
C GLN A 67 -2.56 19.57 -0.87
N LYS A 68 -1.99 19.40 -2.04
CA LYS A 68 -1.17 20.37 -2.74
C LYS A 68 -2.05 21.47 -3.37
N GLU A 69 -1.45 22.60 -3.72
CA GLU A 69 -2.15 23.71 -4.41
C GLU A 69 -2.75 23.31 -5.76
N ASN A 70 -2.09 22.38 -6.47
CA ASN A 70 -2.58 21.84 -7.73
C ASN A 70 -3.69 20.79 -7.58
N GLY A 71 -4.13 20.53 -6.34
CA GLY A 71 -5.16 19.54 -6.01
C GLY A 71 -4.67 18.11 -5.77
N ASP A 72 -3.40 17.81 -6.03
CA ASP A 72 -2.83 16.49 -5.73
C ASP A 72 -2.92 16.19 -4.24
N ILE A 73 -3.25 14.96 -3.91
CA ILE A 73 -3.20 14.44 -2.54
C ILE A 73 -1.97 13.55 -2.42
N ILE A 74 -1.11 13.87 -1.47
CA ILE A 74 0.08 13.09 -1.16
C ILE A 74 0.00 12.53 0.26
N ARG A 75 0.59 11.34 0.46
CA ARG A 75 0.81 10.75 1.78
C ARG A 75 2.29 10.86 2.09
N VAL A 76 2.63 11.61 3.14
CA VAL A 76 4.02 11.90 3.55
C VAL A 76 4.38 10.97 4.71
N PHE A 77 5.43 10.17 4.56
CA PHE A 77 5.89 9.18 5.54
C PHE A 77 6.87 9.79 6.52
N LYS A 78 6.70 9.43 7.80
CA LYS A 78 7.52 9.94 8.92
C LYS A 78 8.09 8.78 9.73
N ASP A 79 9.34 8.92 10.14
CA ASP A 79 9.96 8.04 11.11
C ASP A 79 9.89 8.69 12.51
N HIS A 80 9.13 8.09 13.42
CA HIS A 80 9.01 8.58 14.79
C HIS A 80 10.20 8.28 15.66
N GLN A 81 11.05 7.36 15.26
CA GLN A 81 12.28 7.05 16.00
C GLN A 81 13.34 8.13 15.78
N GLU A 82 13.19 8.94 14.72
CA GLU A 82 14.10 9.99 14.32
C GLU A 82 13.40 11.38 14.26
N ASP A 83 12.78 11.80 15.37
CA ASP A 83 12.17 13.13 15.51
C ASP A 83 11.21 13.53 14.36
N ASP A 84 10.33 12.62 13.95
CA ASP A 84 9.39 12.81 12.82
C ASP A 84 10.08 13.13 11.48
N CYS A 85 11.28 12.60 11.27
CA CYS A 85 12.00 12.78 10.02
C CYS A 85 11.19 12.25 8.84
N VAL A 86 10.98 13.09 7.83
CA VAL A 86 10.29 12.70 6.61
C VAL A 86 11.26 11.96 5.69
N TYR A 87 10.96 10.71 5.39
CA TYR A 87 11.80 9.88 4.53
C TYR A 87 11.20 9.60 3.13
N GLY A 88 9.93 9.93 2.91
CA GLY A 88 9.31 9.72 1.61
C GLY A 88 7.88 10.22 1.52
N TYR A 89 7.30 10.06 0.34
CA TYR A 89 5.87 10.31 0.12
C TYR A 89 5.34 9.47 -1.04
N SER A 90 4.04 9.22 -1.05
CA SER A 90 3.35 8.62 -2.20
C SER A 90 2.30 9.56 -2.78
N LYS A 91 2.04 9.38 -4.08
CA LYS A 91 0.92 10.02 -4.76
C LYS A 91 0.30 9.10 -5.81
N LEU A 92 -1.01 9.11 -5.91
CA LEU A 92 -1.73 8.47 -7.02
C LEU A 92 -1.65 9.35 -8.26
N VAL A 93 -1.35 8.73 -9.41
CA VAL A 93 -1.44 9.33 -10.74
C VAL A 93 -2.62 8.66 -11.47
N PRO A 94 -3.82 9.23 -11.39
CA PRO A 94 -5.05 8.54 -11.76
C PRO A 94 -5.09 8.08 -13.23
N PHE A 95 -4.62 8.93 -14.14
CA PHE A 95 -4.64 8.61 -15.59
C PHE A 95 -3.70 7.46 -15.97
N GLU A 96 -2.65 7.22 -15.18
CA GLU A 96 -1.72 6.11 -15.36
C GLU A 96 -2.14 4.89 -14.53
N ASN A 97 -3.13 5.03 -13.66
CA ASN A 97 -3.50 4.07 -12.62
C ASN A 97 -2.27 3.59 -11.81
N THR A 98 -1.40 4.54 -11.50
CA THR A 98 -0.09 4.31 -10.88
C THR A 98 0.04 5.09 -9.59
N VAL A 99 0.53 4.45 -8.53
CA VAL A 99 1.02 5.13 -7.34
C VAL A 99 2.54 5.25 -7.47
N LYS A 100 3.03 6.49 -7.43
CA LYS A 100 4.46 6.77 -7.37
C LYS A 100 4.86 7.02 -5.93
N ILE A 101 5.84 6.26 -5.45
CA ILE A 101 6.40 6.32 -4.10
C ILE A 101 7.83 6.85 -4.21
N PHE A 102 8.03 8.06 -3.71
CA PHE A 102 9.34 8.72 -3.69
C PHE A 102 9.94 8.59 -2.30
N TYR A 103 11.19 8.18 -2.21
CA TYR A 103 11.89 8.06 -0.93
C TYR A 103 13.33 8.54 -1.03
N LEU A 104 13.86 9.04 0.09
CA LEU A 104 15.25 9.48 0.19
C LEU A 104 16.18 8.27 0.16
N LYS A 105 17.26 8.37 -0.59
CA LYS A 105 18.37 7.40 -0.55
C LYS A 105 18.84 7.16 0.86
N GLY A 106 19.14 5.91 1.20
CA GLY A 106 19.47 5.46 2.55
C GLY A 106 18.26 5.02 3.38
N ASN A 107 17.05 5.09 2.81
CA ASN A 107 15.81 4.62 3.47
C ASN A 107 15.19 3.39 2.80
N GLU A 108 15.98 2.63 2.05
CA GLU A 108 15.56 1.45 1.30
C GLU A 108 14.93 0.38 2.19
N GLN A 109 15.35 0.30 3.46
CA GLN A 109 14.84 -0.65 4.45
C GLN A 109 13.33 -0.52 4.73
N HIS A 110 12.74 0.65 4.44
CA HIS A 110 11.29 0.85 4.55
C HIS A 110 10.50 0.23 3.39
N PHE A 111 11.20 -0.29 2.35
CA PHE A 111 10.60 -0.76 1.10
C PHE A 111 11.19 -2.09 0.60
N ASP A 112 11.97 -2.77 1.42
CA ASP A 112 12.75 -3.95 1.06
C ASP A 112 11.94 -5.25 0.98
N ASP A 113 10.72 -5.25 1.48
CA ASP A 113 9.81 -6.39 1.41
C ASP A 113 8.37 -5.98 1.03
N THR A 114 7.55 -6.98 0.68
CA THR A 114 6.16 -6.74 0.25
C THR A 114 5.25 -6.20 1.34
N ASN A 115 5.46 -6.49 2.62
CA ASN A 115 4.65 -5.92 3.71
C ASN A 115 4.92 -4.43 3.86
N ASN A 116 6.20 -4.04 3.91
CA ASN A 116 6.63 -2.66 4.01
C ASN A 116 6.21 -1.87 2.77
N SER A 117 6.44 -2.42 1.59
CA SER A 117 6.01 -1.83 0.32
C SER A 117 4.50 -1.61 0.28
N PHE A 118 3.72 -2.58 0.73
CA PHE A 118 2.27 -2.50 0.74
C PHE A 118 1.75 -1.39 1.66
N PHE A 119 2.36 -1.20 2.82
CA PHE A 119 2.02 -0.13 3.76
C PHE A 119 2.19 1.26 3.13
N HIS A 120 3.26 1.47 2.35
CA HIS A 120 3.58 2.76 1.73
C HIS A 120 2.83 3.02 0.41
N SER A 121 2.19 2.01 -0.16
CA SER A 121 1.64 2.06 -1.51
C SER A 121 0.31 2.79 -1.66
N SER A 122 -0.32 3.25 -0.56
CA SER A 122 -1.66 3.84 -0.60
C SER A 122 -2.69 2.96 -1.34
N TRP A 123 -2.64 1.68 -1.09
CA TRP A 123 -3.45 0.62 -1.70
C TRP A 123 -4.95 0.92 -1.67
N GLU A 124 -5.45 1.45 -0.57
CA GLU A 124 -6.84 1.83 -0.42
C GLU A 124 -7.29 2.86 -1.46
N GLN A 125 -6.42 3.77 -1.87
CA GLN A 125 -6.73 4.74 -2.93
C GLN A 125 -6.85 4.05 -4.28
N VAL A 126 -5.95 3.12 -4.60
CA VAL A 126 -6.01 2.32 -5.83
C VAL A 126 -7.30 1.48 -5.86
N MET A 127 -7.65 0.83 -4.75
CA MET A 127 -8.87 0.03 -4.66
C MET A 127 -10.11 0.90 -4.88
N LEU A 128 -10.23 2.03 -4.19
CA LEU A 128 -11.35 2.96 -4.34
C LEU A 128 -11.45 3.51 -5.76
N TRP A 129 -10.31 3.88 -6.36
CA TRP A 129 -10.28 4.34 -7.75
C TRP A 129 -10.82 3.29 -8.72
N ASN A 130 -10.50 2.04 -8.46
CA ASN A 130 -10.99 0.89 -9.24
C ASN A 130 -12.34 0.34 -8.73
N LYS A 131 -13.12 1.13 -7.97
CA LYS A 131 -14.47 0.78 -7.44
C LYS A 131 -14.46 -0.47 -6.56
N ARG A 132 -13.43 -0.64 -5.78
CA ARG A 132 -13.24 -1.71 -4.79
C ARG A 132 -12.95 -1.12 -3.42
N MET A 133 -13.08 -1.93 -2.37
CA MET A 133 -12.73 -1.51 -1.02
C MET A 133 -11.91 -2.60 -0.32
N ILE A 134 -11.09 -2.18 0.63
CA ILE A 134 -10.37 -3.08 1.53
C ILE A 134 -11.15 -3.15 2.84
N LEU A 135 -11.42 -4.37 3.32
CA LEU A 135 -12.07 -4.62 4.60
C LEU A 135 -11.11 -5.34 5.55
N HIS A 136 -10.97 -4.81 6.75
CA HIS A 136 -10.27 -5.52 7.82
C HIS A 136 -11.24 -6.53 8.46
N ALA A 137 -11.22 -7.77 7.99
CA ALA A 137 -12.15 -8.80 8.38
C ALA A 137 -11.48 -10.18 8.38
N ALA A 138 -12.11 -11.16 9.03
CA ALA A 138 -11.87 -12.58 8.80
C ALA A 138 -13.01 -13.12 7.93
N LEU A 139 -12.70 -13.94 6.95
CA LEU A 139 -13.65 -14.56 6.04
C LEU A 139 -13.57 -16.07 6.21
N ILE A 140 -14.70 -16.73 6.27
CA ILE A 140 -14.84 -18.18 6.09
C ILE A 140 -15.70 -18.45 4.86
N ASP A 141 -15.35 -19.48 4.10
CA ASP A 141 -16.16 -19.98 3.00
C ASP A 141 -16.93 -21.20 3.44
N THR A 142 -18.24 -21.22 3.17
CA THR A 142 -19.15 -22.30 3.57
C THR A 142 -19.95 -22.76 2.35
N VAL A 143 -20.62 -23.92 2.48
CA VAL A 143 -21.54 -24.42 1.43
C VAL A 143 -22.71 -23.47 1.14
N TYR A 144 -22.96 -22.50 1.99
CA TYR A 144 -24.00 -21.49 1.85
C TYR A 144 -23.45 -20.12 1.38
N GLY A 145 -22.13 -20.00 1.16
CA GLY A 145 -21.43 -18.79 0.78
C GLY A 145 -20.46 -18.28 1.84
N GLY A 146 -19.81 -17.16 1.56
CA GLY A 146 -18.84 -16.55 2.45
C GLY A 146 -19.48 -15.84 3.63
N ILE A 147 -18.95 -16.05 4.84
CA ILE A 147 -19.34 -15.32 6.06
C ILE A 147 -18.16 -14.44 6.49
N LEU A 148 -18.40 -13.13 6.61
CA LEU A 148 -17.39 -12.14 6.92
C LEU A 148 -17.58 -11.60 8.34
N PHE A 149 -16.54 -11.77 9.18
CA PHE A 149 -16.46 -11.22 10.54
C PHE A 149 -15.68 -9.92 10.52
N SER A 150 -16.36 -8.80 10.72
CA SER A 150 -15.76 -7.47 10.79
C SER A 150 -15.87 -6.87 12.19
N GLY A 151 -14.92 -6.03 12.57
CA GLY A 151 -14.91 -5.35 13.87
C GLY A 151 -13.53 -4.74 14.18
N LYS A 152 -13.41 -4.07 15.32
CA LYS A 152 -12.15 -3.47 15.79
C LYS A 152 -11.02 -4.51 15.89
N SER A 153 -9.77 -4.04 15.80
CA SER A 153 -8.61 -4.90 16.05
C SER A 153 -8.70 -5.51 17.46
N GLY A 154 -8.30 -6.78 17.61
CA GLY A 154 -8.30 -7.50 18.88
C GLY A 154 -9.66 -8.01 19.36
N VAL A 155 -10.76 -7.80 18.64
CA VAL A 155 -12.12 -8.26 19.04
C VAL A 155 -12.36 -9.77 18.85
N GLY A 156 -11.35 -10.51 18.35
CA GLY A 156 -11.47 -11.96 18.19
C GLY A 156 -12.05 -12.42 16.84
N LYS A 157 -11.96 -11.62 15.77
CA LYS A 157 -12.46 -11.99 14.44
C LYS A 157 -11.90 -13.33 13.94
N THR A 158 -10.58 -13.50 14.04
CA THR A 158 -9.89 -14.73 13.61
C THR A 158 -10.32 -15.91 14.48
N THR A 159 -10.35 -15.73 15.80
CA THR A 159 -10.83 -16.76 16.73
C THR A 159 -12.27 -17.18 16.41
N GLN A 160 -13.13 -16.21 16.10
CA GLN A 160 -14.51 -16.52 15.70
C GLN A 160 -14.55 -17.31 14.39
N ALA A 161 -13.76 -16.93 13.40
CA ALA A 161 -13.67 -17.67 12.14
C ALA A 161 -13.16 -19.12 12.35
N GLU A 162 -12.13 -19.32 13.19
CA GLU A 162 -11.59 -20.63 13.54
C GLU A 162 -12.61 -21.56 14.23
N LEU A 163 -13.56 -20.99 15.00
CA LEU A 163 -14.62 -21.76 15.65
C LEU A 163 -15.68 -22.31 14.68
N TRP A 164 -15.71 -21.77 13.46
CA TRP A 164 -16.69 -22.14 12.43
C TRP A 164 -16.10 -23.08 11.36
N MET A 165 -14.79 -23.33 11.39
CA MET A 165 -14.08 -24.30 10.53
C MET A 165 -14.00 -25.69 11.18
#